data_071c4b24c041355b736d50749e9e6796
#
_entry.id   071c4b24c041355b736d50749e9e6796
#
_cell.length_a   1.000
_cell.length_b   1.000
_cell.length_c   1.000
_cell.angle_alpha   90.00
_cell.angle_beta   90.00
_cell.angle_gamma   90.00
#
_symmetry.space_group_name_H-M   'P 1'
#
loop_
_entity.id
_entity.type
_entity.pdbx_description
1 polymer ?
#
loop_
_entity_poly.entity_id
_entity_poly.type
_entity_poly.pdbx_seq_one_letter_code
_entity_poly.pdbx_strand_id
1 'polypeptide(L)'
;MEKLNGRITISLLVVLTSVGLAGLEGQAFAQESSDTGGGLGSSKLIGAGMTFGLAALGAGIGLGFVGAAGLAAISDNPKMQSRVFIIVGMVESIAIYGIVMMFIILGQA
;
A
#
# COMPACT_ATOMS: atom_id res chain seq x y z
N MET A 1 8.01 -23.95 24.51
CA MET A 1 6.92 -23.58 23.57
C MET A 1 6.21 -22.28 23.96
N GLU A 2 5.98 -22.03 25.23
CA GLU A 2 5.27 -20.83 25.72
C GLU A 2 6.00 -19.50 25.43
N LYS A 3 7.32 -19.45 25.59
CA LYS A 3 8.13 -18.26 25.29
C LYS A 3 8.19 -17.90 23.80
N LEU A 4 8.06 -18.88 22.93
CA LEU A 4 8.05 -18.67 21.47
C LEU A 4 6.72 -18.07 21.03
N ASN A 5 5.61 -18.54 21.60
CA ASN A 5 4.28 -18.00 21.34
C ASN A 5 4.16 -16.53 21.80
N GLY A 6 4.73 -16.18 22.97
CA GLY A 6 4.74 -14.81 23.47
C GLY A 6 5.51 -13.84 22.56
N ARG A 7 6.64 -14.25 22.02
CA ARG A 7 7.43 -13.42 21.07
C ARG A 7 6.71 -13.20 19.76
N ILE A 8 6.06 -14.23 19.23
CA ILE A 8 5.26 -14.15 18.00
C ILE A 8 4.05 -13.22 18.21
N THR A 9 3.38 -13.35 19.35
CA THR A 9 2.22 -12.50 19.70
C THR A 9 2.62 -11.03 19.83
N ILE A 10 3.75 -10.75 20.49
CA ILE A 10 4.27 -9.38 20.63
C ILE A 10 4.67 -8.80 19.26
N SER A 11 5.35 -9.57 18.40
CA SER A 11 5.71 -9.12 17.06
C SER A 11 4.48 -8.83 16.22
N LEU A 12 3.46 -9.67 16.31
CA LEU A 12 2.20 -9.49 15.59
C LEU A 12 1.44 -8.25 16.07
N LEU A 13 1.44 -8.00 17.38
CA LEU A 13 0.85 -6.79 17.99
C LEU A 13 1.60 -5.53 17.56
N VAL A 14 2.92 -5.54 17.52
CA VAL A 14 3.74 -4.40 17.07
C VAL A 14 3.49 -4.09 15.60
N VAL A 15 3.40 -5.11 14.74
CA VAL A 15 3.06 -4.92 13.32
C VAL A 15 1.64 -4.39 13.16
N LEU A 16 0.68 -4.91 13.90
CA LEU A 16 -0.72 -4.47 13.83
C LEU A 16 -0.88 -3.02 14.31
N THR A 17 -0.17 -2.63 15.38
CA THR A 17 -0.20 -1.26 15.90
C THR A 17 0.52 -0.28 14.97
N SER A 18 1.61 -0.67 14.33
CA SER A 18 2.33 0.20 13.38
C SER A 18 1.51 0.45 12.12
N VAL A 19 0.82 -0.56 11.60
CA VAL A 19 -0.11 -0.41 10.46
C VAL A 19 -1.33 0.44 10.84
N GLY A 20 -1.85 0.27 12.04
CA GLY A 20 -2.96 1.08 12.57
C GLY A 20 -2.59 2.55 12.76
N LEU A 21 -1.38 2.85 13.28
CA LEU A 21 -0.90 4.22 13.44
C LEU A 21 -0.66 4.91 12.09
N ALA A 22 -0.06 4.22 11.13
CA ALA A 22 0.15 4.77 9.78
C ALA A 22 -1.18 5.10 9.08
N GLY A 23 -2.23 4.33 9.35
CA GLY A 23 -3.58 4.63 8.85
C GLY A 23 -4.22 5.88 9.50
N LEU A 24 -3.95 6.11 10.78
CA LEU A 24 -4.45 7.28 11.52
C LEU A 24 -3.73 8.57 11.11
N GLU A 25 -2.44 8.52 10.86
CA GLU A 25 -1.68 9.68 10.36
C GLU A 25 -2.16 10.11 8.96
N GLY A 26 -2.52 9.17 8.09
CA GLY A 26 -3.12 9.48 6.80
C GLY A 26 -4.48 10.17 6.91
N GLN A 27 -5.28 9.86 7.91
CA GLN A 27 -6.56 10.52 8.17
C GLN A 27 -6.40 11.92 8.77
N ALA A 28 -5.41 12.13 9.64
CA ALA A 28 -5.09 13.43 10.19
C ALA A 28 -4.64 14.40 9.09
N PHE A 29 -3.81 13.97 8.16
CA PHE A 29 -3.41 14.76 7.00
C PHE A 29 -4.58 15.13 6.08
N ALA A 30 -5.54 14.23 5.90
CA ALA A 30 -6.74 14.50 5.10
C ALA A 30 -7.67 15.51 5.79
N GLN A 31 -7.71 15.51 7.12
CA GLN A 31 -8.57 16.41 7.89
C GLN A 31 -7.99 17.83 7.99
N GLU A 32 -6.68 17.96 8.13
CA GLU A 32 -6.00 19.26 8.15
C GLU A 32 -6.11 19.98 6.80
N SER A 33 -6.15 19.24 5.69
CA SER A 33 -6.38 19.79 4.36
C SER A 33 -7.82 20.23 4.11
N SER A 34 -8.79 19.78 4.92
CA SER A 34 -10.21 20.17 4.78
C SER A 34 -10.52 21.52 5.43
N ASP A 35 -9.69 21.97 6.37
CA ASP A 35 -9.97 23.16 7.18
C ASP A 35 -9.36 24.46 6.60
N THR A 36 -8.50 24.35 5.59
CA THR A 36 -7.97 25.51 4.87
C THR A 36 -8.86 25.83 3.67
N GLY A 37 -9.92 26.60 3.87
CA GLY A 37 -10.66 27.39 2.90
C GLY A 37 -10.77 26.79 1.49
N GLY A 38 -11.38 25.58 1.40
CA GLY A 38 -11.23 24.80 0.21
C GLY A 38 -12.21 25.17 -0.90
N GLY A 39 -11.72 25.89 -1.89
CA GLY A 39 -12.30 25.87 -3.22
C GLY A 39 -12.12 24.49 -3.88
N LEU A 40 -12.73 24.32 -5.06
CA LEU A 40 -12.69 23.09 -5.88
C LEU A 40 -11.26 22.49 -6.06
N GLY A 41 -10.20 23.30 -5.93
CA GLY A 41 -8.81 22.87 -5.99
C GLY A 41 -8.37 21.98 -4.82
N SER A 42 -8.85 22.25 -3.61
CA SER A 42 -8.48 21.48 -2.41
C SER A 42 -9.10 20.08 -2.42
N SER A 43 -10.39 19.97 -2.74
CA SER A 43 -11.05 18.67 -2.86
C SER A 43 -10.47 17.79 -3.96
N LYS A 44 -10.02 18.40 -5.04
CA LYS A 44 -9.34 17.75 -6.17
C LYS A 44 -7.99 17.16 -5.77
N LEU A 45 -7.19 17.92 -5.01
CA LEU A 45 -5.89 17.45 -4.51
C LEU A 45 -6.07 16.28 -3.54
N ILE A 46 -7.05 16.36 -2.65
CA ILE A 46 -7.37 15.28 -1.71
C ILE A 46 -7.83 14.03 -2.47
N GLY A 47 -8.74 14.19 -3.44
CA GLY A 47 -9.21 13.09 -4.27
C GLY A 47 -8.08 12.40 -5.06
N ALA A 48 -7.19 13.19 -5.65
CA ALA A 48 -6.02 12.69 -6.35
C ALA A 48 -5.05 11.93 -5.42
N GLY A 49 -4.77 12.51 -4.24
CA GLY A 49 -3.91 11.89 -3.24
C GLY A 49 -4.49 10.59 -2.68
N MET A 50 -5.77 10.55 -2.39
CA MET A 50 -6.46 9.34 -1.92
C MET A 50 -6.45 8.25 -2.99
N THR A 51 -6.69 8.59 -4.24
CA THR A 51 -6.70 7.61 -5.34
C THR A 51 -5.35 6.91 -5.48
N PHE A 52 -4.27 7.68 -5.49
CA PHE A 52 -2.93 7.10 -5.53
C PHE A 52 -2.57 6.38 -4.23
N GLY A 53 -2.86 6.99 -3.08
CA GLY A 53 -2.54 6.42 -1.77
C GLY A 53 -3.18 5.06 -1.54
N LEU A 54 -4.46 4.89 -1.87
CA LEU A 54 -5.15 3.61 -1.74
C LEU A 54 -4.63 2.57 -2.73
N ALA A 55 -4.33 2.96 -3.96
CA ALA A 55 -3.75 2.06 -4.95
C ALA A 55 -2.34 1.60 -4.54
N ALA A 56 -1.49 2.51 -4.07
CA ALA A 56 -0.15 2.20 -3.59
C ALA A 56 -0.18 1.29 -2.35
N LEU A 57 -1.12 1.53 -1.44
CA LEU A 57 -1.33 0.71 -0.26
C LEU A 57 -1.76 -0.71 -0.64
N GLY A 58 -2.71 -0.86 -1.55
CA GLY A 58 -3.15 -2.15 -2.07
C GLY A 58 -2.03 -2.92 -2.78
N ALA A 59 -1.27 -2.24 -3.64
CA ALA A 59 -0.11 -2.82 -4.31
C ALA A 59 0.99 -3.23 -3.30
N GLY A 60 1.26 -2.41 -2.29
CA GLY A 60 2.25 -2.70 -1.25
C GLY A 60 1.90 -3.95 -0.44
N ILE A 61 0.65 -4.08 -0.01
CA ILE A 61 0.16 -5.29 0.67
C ILE A 61 0.26 -6.50 -0.25
N GLY A 62 -0.20 -6.37 -1.49
CA GLY A 62 -0.13 -7.43 -2.50
C GLY A 62 1.32 -7.87 -2.76
N LEU A 63 2.25 -6.93 -2.92
CA LEU A 63 3.68 -7.21 -3.09
C LEU A 63 4.29 -7.89 -1.86
N GLY A 64 3.84 -7.55 -0.66
CA GLY A 64 4.28 -8.22 0.57
C GLY A 64 3.96 -9.72 0.54
N PHE A 65 2.72 -10.08 0.22
CA PHE A 65 2.30 -11.48 0.13
C PHE A 65 2.95 -12.23 -1.04
N VAL A 66 2.91 -11.63 -2.22
CA VAL A 66 3.48 -12.25 -3.44
C VAL A 66 4.99 -12.33 -3.34
N GLY A 67 5.66 -11.33 -2.77
CA GLY A 67 7.10 -11.32 -2.56
C GLY A 67 7.54 -12.44 -1.61
N ALA A 68 6.89 -12.58 -0.46
CA ALA A 68 7.20 -13.63 0.49
C ALA A 68 6.98 -15.04 -0.10
N ALA A 69 5.83 -15.27 -0.73
CA ALA A 69 5.51 -16.54 -1.37
C ALA A 69 6.41 -16.81 -2.58
N GLY A 70 6.73 -15.78 -3.36
CA GLY A 70 7.59 -15.87 -4.52
C GLY A 70 9.03 -16.22 -4.17
N LEU A 71 9.59 -15.61 -3.12
CA LEU A 71 10.93 -15.93 -2.64
C LEU A 71 11.01 -17.38 -2.15
N ALA A 72 9.99 -17.85 -1.43
CA ALA A 72 9.90 -19.24 -1.01
C ALA A 72 9.86 -20.18 -2.21
N ALA A 73 9.06 -19.88 -3.23
CA ALA A 73 8.95 -20.68 -4.44
C ALA A 73 10.26 -20.73 -5.25
N ILE A 74 10.99 -19.61 -5.33
CA ILE A 74 12.29 -19.55 -5.99
C ILE A 74 13.35 -20.36 -5.23
N SER A 75 13.30 -20.31 -3.89
CA SER A 75 14.21 -21.08 -3.04
C SER A 75 14.03 -22.59 -3.23
N ASP A 76 12.78 -23.03 -3.41
CA ASP A 76 12.43 -24.44 -3.66
C ASP A 76 12.80 -24.85 -5.11
N ASN A 77 12.52 -23.98 -6.07
CA ASN A 77 12.76 -24.24 -7.48
C ASN A 77 13.17 -22.96 -8.23
N PRO A 78 14.46 -22.77 -8.52
CA PRO A 78 14.96 -21.59 -9.24
C PRO A 78 14.30 -21.33 -10.60
N LYS A 79 13.71 -22.35 -11.23
CA LYS A 79 12.99 -22.20 -12.51
C LYS A 79 11.70 -21.40 -12.37
N MET A 80 11.21 -21.21 -11.15
CA MET A 80 10.01 -20.42 -10.86
C MET A 80 10.26 -18.91 -10.91
N GLN A 81 11.51 -18.47 -10.94
CA GLN A 81 11.88 -17.06 -10.89
C GLN A 81 11.13 -16.21 -11.94
N SER A 82 11.12 -16.63 -13.18
CA SER A 82 10.44 -15.88 -14.25
C SER A 82 8.93 -15.72 -14.00
N ARG A 83 8.26 -16.75 -13.51
CA ARG A 83 6.82 -16.70 -13.20
C ARG A 83 6.54 -15.78 -12.02
N VAL A 84 7.39 -15.80 -11.01
CA VAL A 84 7.26 -14.93 -9.84
C VAL A 84 7.40 -13.46 -10.26
N PHE A 85 8.37 -13.12 -11.10
CA PHE A 85 8.53 -11.76 -11.60
C PHE A 85 7.32 -11.26 -12.41
N ILE A 86 6.69 -12.13 -13.20
CA ILE A 86 5.47 -11.78 -13.93
C ILE A 86 4.35 -11.42 -12.95
N ILE A 87 4.15 -12.23 -11.90
CA ILE A 87 3.11 -11.98 -10.90
C ILE A 87 3.40 -10.70 -10.12
N VAL A 88 4.65 -10.46 -9.74
CA VAL A 88 5.09 -9.22 -9.08
C VAL A 88 4.75 -8.00 -9.95
N GLY A 89 5.09 -8.04 -11.24
CA GLY A 89 4.78 -6.96 -12.16
C GLY A 89 3.26 -6.72 -12.34
N MET A 90 2.46 -7.78 -12.30
CA MET A 90 0.99 -7.65 -12.32
C MET A 90 0.46 -6.95 -11.07
N VAL A 91 1.00 -7.24 -9.90
CA VAL A 91 0.60 -6.57 -8.65
C VAL A 91 1.07 -5.11 -8.64
N GLU A 92 2.28 -4.84 -9.12
CA GLU A 92 2.83 -3.49 -9.22
C GLU A 92 2.03 -2.59 -10.16
N SER A 93 1.41 -3.15 -11.21
CA SER A 93 0.59 -2.39 -12.14
C SER A 93 -0.61 -1.70 -11.47
N ILE A 94 -1.08 -2.17 -10.33
CA ILE A 94 -2.15 -1.53 -9.56
C ILE A 94 -1.74 -0.12 -9.11
N ALA A 95 -0.52 0.05 -8.62
CA ALA A 95 0.01 1.36 -8.25
C ALA A 95 0.15 2.29 -9.47
N ILE A 96 0.54 1.73 -10.63
CA ILE A 96 0.67 2.49 -11.88
C ILE A 96 -0.70 3.03 -12.32
N TYR A 97 -1.76 2.21 -12.25
CA TYR A 97 -3.12 2.69 -12.52
C TYR A 97 -3.55 3.79 -11.54
N GLY A 98 -3.15 3.69 -10.27
CA GLY A 98 -3.38 4.74 -9.28
C GLY A 98 -2.73 6.07 -9.65
N ILE A 99 -1.48 6.04 -10.14
CA ILE A 99 -0.77 7.23 -10.63
C ILE A 99 -1.49 7.84 -11.84
N VAL A 100 -1.91 7.02 -12.81
CA VAL A 100 -2.62 7.48 -13.99
C VAL A 100 -3.92 8.19 -13.60
N MET A 101 -4.70 7.60 -12.69
CA MET A 101 -5.94 8.20 -12.20
C MET A 101 -5.68 9.50 -11.43
N MET A 102 -4.62 9.55 -10.64
CA MET A 102 -4.20 10.78 -9.96
C MET A 102 -3.94 11.91 -10.98
N PHE A 103 -3.19 11.65 -12.03
CA PHE A 103 -2.90 12.63 -13.08
C PHE A 103 -4.15 13.04 -13.86
N ILE A 104 -5.07 12.12 -14.13
CA ILE A 104 -6.36 12.44 -14.77
C ILE A 104 -7.15 13.41 -13.90
N ILE A 105 -7.26 13.15 -12.59
CA ILE A 105 -7.96 14.03 -11.66
C ILE A 105 -7.28 15.40 -11.60
N LEU A 106 -5.97 15.47 -11.52
CA LEU A 106 -5.23 16.73 -11.49
C LEU A 106 -5.32 17.50 -12.80
N GLY A 107 -5.40 16.81 -13.93
CA GLY A 107 -5.49 17.41 -15.27
C GLY A 107 -6.86 17.94 -15.65
N GLN A 108 -7.90 17.63 -14.91
CA GLN A 108 -9.23 18.19 -15.15
C GLN A 108 -9.27 19.64 -14.66
N ALA A 109 -9.31 20.59 -15.58
CA ALA A 109 -9.39 22.01 -15.29
C ALA A 109 -10.78 22.44 -14.81
#